data_8b4b5d0e2c0f7d0e5de97b18f1da20b7
#
_entry.id   8b4b5d0e2c0f7d0e5de97b18f1da20b7
#
_cell.length_a   1.000
_cell.length_b   1.000
_cell.length_c   1.000
_cell.angle_alpha   90.00
_cell.angle_beta   90.00
_cell.angle_gamma   90.00
#
_symmetry.space_group_name_H-M   'P 1'
#
loop_
_entity.id
_entity.type
_entity.pdbx_description
1 polymer ?
#
loop_
_entity_poly.entity_id
_entity_poly.type
_entity_poly.pdbx_seq_one_letter_code
_entity_poly.pdbx_strand_id
1 'polypeptide(L)'
;MSKNKPQKSLNTGKIQIIHGMHAVRAALLNTKRAHLELHITENNHEFAKNYKSAIKKITILDQKEFKKLYGGEKSTQGIVLKTNDFERPSLQQFVKNENVNDKSVLLALDQITDPQNIGSIMRSCALFNCKGIILAKDNAPDLTPSLYKAASGAAEIVNYFRVTNLKRSISELKKYGYWAYGFDSSEDSKSSNINFTKKSILVFGSEGKGMRDLVKKECDEIIQINMHQNKHYQIDSLNVSNAATIALYEFFKS
;
A
#
# COMPACT_ATOMS: atom_id res chain seq x y z
N MET A 1 -12.40 19.98 35.48
CA MET A 1 -11.20 19.96 34.62
C MET A 1 -10.57 18.56 34.65
N SER A 2 -10.97 17.70 33.72
CA SER A 2 -10.47 16.34 33.62
C SER A 2 -9.20 16.34 32.77
N LYS A 3 -8.06 15.96 33.37
CA LYS A 3 -6.77 15.82 32.69
C LYS A 3 -6.80 14.55 31.86
N ASN A 4 -6.95 14.67 30.55
CA ASN A 4 -6.70 13.59 29.61
C ASN A 4 -5.22 13.17 29.72
N LYS A 5 -4.96 12.00 30.29
CA LYS A 5 -3.67 11.32 30.20
C LYS A 5 -3.47 10.88 28.75
N PRO A 6 -2.29 11.11 28.14
CA PRO A 6 -2.00 10.56 26.81
C PRO A 6 -2.00 9.04 26.92
N GLN A 7 -2.83 8.38 26.07
CA GLN A 7 -2.76 6.94 25.90
C GLN A 7 -1.35 6.56 25.44
N LYS A 8 -0.66 5.75 26.23
CA LYS A 8 0.60 5.10 25.83
C LYS A 8 0.29 4.22 24.61
N SER A 9 0.81 4.60 23.44
CA SER A 9 0.83 3.72 22.27
C SER A 9 1.52 2.42 22.66
N LEU A 10 0.82 1.30 22.48
CA LEU A 10 1.39 -0.04 22.62
C LEU A 10 2.49 -0.17 21.55
N ASN A 11 3.72 -0.08 22.00
CA ASN A 11 4.93 -0.21 21.20
C ASN A 11 5.03 -1.68 20.78
N THR A 12 4.79 -2.03 19.52
CA THR A 12 4.80 -3.42 19.04
C THR A 12 6.17 -4.10 19.14
N GLY A 13 7.18 -3.40 19.61
CA GLY A 13 8.54 -3.90 19.86
C GLY A 13 9.35 -4.27 18.60
N LYS A 14 8.71 -4.40 17.43
CA LYS A 14 9.36 -4.76 16.17
C LYS A 14 10.03 -3.54 15.56
N ILE A 15 11.35 -3.61 15.35
CA ILE A 15 12.10 -2.57 14.66
C ILE A 15 11.87 -2.70 13.16
N GLN A 16 11.51 -1.59 12.53
CA GLN A 16 11.36 -1.45 11.08
C GLN A 16 12.56 -0.67 10.53
N ILE A 17 13.05 -1.12 9.37
CA ILE A 17 14.08 -0.43 8.60
C ILE A 17 13.41 0.19 7.37
N ILE A 18 13.52 1.49 7.24
CA ILE A 18 12.95 2.26 6.12
C ILE A 18 14.09 2.98 5.42
N HIS A 19 14.15 2.90 4.10
CA HIS A 19 15.16 3.60 3.31
C HIS A 19 14.56 4.30 2.09
N GLY A 20 15.30 5.26 1.57
CA GLY A 20 14.85 6.13 0.48
C GLY A 20 14.20 7.42 0.98
N MET A 21 14.57 8.53 0.34
CA MET A 21 14.27 9.89 0.81
C MET A 21 12.79 10.12 1.12
N HIS A 22 11.90 9.77 0.19
CA HIS A 22 10.46 9.98 0.36
C HIS A 22 9.85 9.10 1.45
N ALA A 23 10.26 7.82 1.52
CA ALA A 23 9.76 6.89 2.53
C ALA A 23 10.21 7.30 3.93
N VAL A 24 11.48 7.67 4.10
CA VAL A 24 12.03 8.16 5.37
C VAL A 24 11.34 9.45 5.80
N ARG A 25 11.15 10.41 4.87
CA ARG A 25 10.44 11.66 5.17
C ARG A 25 9.01 11.40 5.66
N ALA A 26 8.27 10.54 4.98
CA ALA A 26 6.90 10.21 5.39
C ALA A 26 6.86 9.52 6.75
N ALA A 27 7.79 8.60 7.01
CA ALA A 27 7.90 7.94 8.31
C ALA A 27 8.22 8.93 9.43
N LEU A 28 9.13 9.89 9.21
CA LEU A 28 9.47 10.92 10.18
C LEU A 28 8.32 11.87 10.53
N LEU A 29 7.40 12.07 9.59
CA LEU A 29 6.17 12.86 9.81
C LEU A 29 5.07 12.07 10.52
N ASN A 30 5.19 10.74 10.58
CA ASN A 30 4.20 9.90 11.24
C ASN A 30 4.40 9.90 12.77
N THR A 31 3.57 10.66 13.46
CA THR A 31 3.62 10.80 14.93
C THR A 31 3.31 9.53 15.73
N LYS A 32 2.78 8.48 15.04
CA LYS A 32 2.54 7.16 15.67
C LYS A 32 3.82 6.33 15.79
N ARG A 33 4.91 6.74 15.13
CA ARG A 33 6.21 6.06 15.17
C ARG A 33 7.14 6.65 16.24
N ALA A 34 7.93 5.77 16.84
CA ALA A 34 9.08 6.17 17.67
C ALA A 34 10.34 6.01 16.81
N HIS A 35 10.98 7.12 16.45
CA HIS A 35 12.18 7.14 15.63
C HIS A 35 13.42 6.92 16.48
N LEU A 36 14.14 5.82 16.24
CA LEU A 36 15.26 5.39 17.06
C LEU A 36 16.58 5.96 16.56
N GLU A 37 16.90 5.72 15.30
CA GLU A 37 18.17 6.08 14.71
C GLU A 37 18.03 6.39 13.22
N LEU A 38 18.67 7.47 12.77
CA LEU A 38 18.78 7.84 11.37
C LEU A 38 20.26 7.72 10.96
N HIS A 39 20.54 6.82 10.03
CA HIS A 39 21.83 6.69 9.38
C HIS A 39 21.82 7.42 8.05
N ILE A 40 22.79 8.28 7.83
CA ILE A 40 22.90 9.07 6.60
C ILE A 40 24.33 9.07 6.10
N THR A 41 24.49 9.29 4.81
CA THR A 41 25.78 9.75 4.25
C THR A 41 25.87 11.27 4.34
N GLU A 42 27.08 11.82 4.18
CA GLU A 42 27.33 13.27 4.25
C GLU A 42 26.41 14.07 3.35
N ASN A 43 26.09 13.55 2.16
CA ASN A 43 25.19 14.19 1.17
C ASN A 43 23.78 14.46 1.72
N ASN A 44 23.35 13.75 2.78
CA ASN A 44 22.03 13.90 3.39
C ASN A 44 22.01 14.69 4.69
N HIS A 45 23.11 15.37 5.03
CA HIS A 45 23.24 16.12 6.27
C HIS A 45 22.18 17.21 6.43
N GLU A 46 21.93 17.99 5.37
CA GLU A 46 20.90 19.05 5.38
C GLU A 46 19.49 18.49 5.62
N PHE A 47 19.17 17.32 5.02
CA PHE A 47 17.90 16.66 5.29
C PHE A 47 17.78 16.31 6.79
N ALA A 48 18.82 15.76 7.40
CA ALA A 48 18.78 15.33 8.79
C ALA A 48 18.59 16.49 9.78
N LYS A 49 19.15 17.67 9.49
CA LYS A 49 18.97 18.88 10.32
C LYS A 49 17.50 19.22 10.54
N ASN A 50 16.65 19.08 9.49
CA ASN A 50 15.23 19.42 9.55
C ASN A 50 14.42 18.51 10.47
N TYR A 51 14.95 17.33 10.84
CA TYR A 51 14.24 16.32 11.65
C TYR A 51 14.95 15.98 12.95
N LYS A 52 15.97 16.75 13.35
CA LYS A 52 16.80 16.46 14.51
C LYS A 52 16.00 16.28 15.82
N SER A 53 14.93 17.04 15.99
CA SER A 53 14.07 16.96 17.18
C SER A 53 13.19 15.70 17.25
N ALA A 54 12.93 15.07 16.10
CA ALA A 54 12.07 13.88 15.99
C ALA A 54 12.83 12.56 16.17
N ILE A 55 14.17 12.58 16.19
CA ILE A 55 15.02 11.39 16.11
C ILE A 55 15.91 11.32 17.35
N LYS A 56 15.97 10.14 17.98
CA LYS A 56 16.82 9.97 19.17
C LYS A 56 18.32 10.07 18.88
N LYS A 57 18.76 9.52 17.73
CA LYS A 57 20.16 9.48 17.33
C LYS A 57 20.31 9.64 15.83
N ILE A 58 21.20 10.51 15.38
CA ILE A 58 21.62 10.67 13.99
C ILE A 58 23.07 10.25 13.89
N THR A 59 23.39 9.34 12.95
CA THR A 59 24.74 8.85 12.70
C THR A 59 25.11 9.12 11.24
N ILE A 60 26.17 9.88 11.04
CA ILE A 60 26.76 10.11 9.72
C ILE A 60 27.79 9.01 9.50
N LEU A 61 27.65 8.29 8.39
CA LEU A 61 28.51 7.18 8.01
C LEU A 61 29.26 7.54 6.73
N ASP A 62 30.52 7.12 6.63
CA ASP A 62 31.21 7.18 5.36
C ASP A 62 30.61 6.20 4.34
N GLN A 63 30.95 6.36 3.06
CA GLN A 63 30.40 5.53 1.99
C GLN A 63 30.73 4.04 2.12
N LYS A 64 31.89 3.69 2.69
CA LYS A 64 32.32 2.29 2.87
C LYS A 64 31.51 1.63 3.98
N GLU A 65 31.37 2.31 5.12
CA GLU A 65 30.55 1.84 6.24
C GLU A 65 29.08 1.73 5.85
N PHE A 66 28.55 2.74 5.15
CA PHE A 66 27.17 2.74 4.68
C PHE A 66 26.91 1.58 3.73
N LYS A 67 27.83 1.34 2.77
CA LYS A 67 27.74 0.22 1.84
C LYS A 67 27.79 -1.14 2.55
N LYS A 68 28.65 -1.28 3.56
CA LYS A 68 28.78 -2.50 4.36
C LYS A 68 27.48 -2.83 5.11
N LEU A 69 26.81 -1.81 5.67
CA LEU A 69 25.60 -2.00 6.46
C LEU A 69 24.32 -2.14 5.65
N TYR A 70 24.21 -1.42 4.52
CA TYR A 70 22.94 -1.24 3.80
C TYR A 70 23.01 -1.52 2.29
N GLY A 71 24.10 -2.00 1.77
CA GLY A 71 24.23 -2.34 0.33
C GLY A 71 24.48 -1.16 -0.59
N GLY A 72 24.71 0.05 -0.05
CA GLY A 72 25.15 1.25 -0.79
C GLY A 72 24.05 2.26 -1.10
N GLU A 73 24.46 3.42 -1.62
CA GLU A 73 23.60 4.59 -1.84
C GLU A 73 22.56 4.38 -2.96
N LYS A 74 22.88 3.63 -4.01
CA LYS A 74 21.95 3.40 -5.14
C LYS A 74 20.61 2.80 -4.69
N SER A 75 20.66 1.86 -3.73
CA SER A 75 19.47 1.22 -3.21
C SER A 75 18.74 2.05 -2.13
N THR A 76 19.49 2.80 -1.33
CA THR A 76 18.99 3.50 -0.13
C THR A 76 18.91 5.02 -0.27
N GLN A 77 19.49 5.59 -1.33
CA GLN A 77 19.69 7.05 -1.49
C GLN A 77 20.52 7.68 -0.36
N GLY A 78 21.40 6.88 0.28
CA GLY A 78 22.24 7.34 1.38
C GLY A 78 21.48 7.67 2.67
N ILE A 79 20.29 7.13 2.87
CA ILE A 79 19.46 7.42 4.04
C ILE A 79 18.68 6.17 4.50
N VAL A 80 18.80 5.85 5.79
CA VAL A 80 18.13 4.71 6.43
C VAL A 80 17.62 5.12 7.81
N LEU A 81 16.35 4.92 8.07
CA LEU A 81 15.69 5.15 9.35
C LEU A 81 15.41 3.81 10.03
N LYS A 82 15.85 3.68 11.29
CA LYS A 82 15.40 2.64 12.22
C LYS A 82 14.29 3.22 13.10
N THR A 83 13.12 2.63 13.05
CA THR A 83 11.95 3.09 13.80
C THR A 83 11.15 1.91 14.32
N ASN A 84 10.32 2.12 15.31
CA ASN A 84 9.36 1.10 15.71
C ASN A 84 8.20 1.05 14.70
N ASP A 85 7.60 -0.13 14.55
CA ASP A 85 6.33 -0.24 13.84
C ASP A 85 5.22 0.43 14.66
N PHE A 86 4.12 0.75 14.02
CA PHE A 86 2.94 1.31 14.66
C PHE A 86 1.72 0.42 14.39
N GLU A 87 0.77 0.47 15.30
CA GLU A 87 -0.45 -0.32 15.20
C GLU A 87 -1.35 0.20 14.06
N ARG A 88 -1.70 -0.70 13.15
CA ARG A 88 -2.67 -0.46 12.08
C ARG A 88 -3.98 -1.14 12.43
N PRO A 89 -5.14 -0.55 12.07
CA PRO A 89 -6.42 -1.20 12.31
C PRO A 89 -6.51 -2.52 11.52
N SER A 90 -7.17 -3.51 12.08
CA SER A 90 -7.62 -4.65 11.29
C SER A 90 -8.70 -4.22 10.30
N LEU A 91 -8.94 -5.02 9.24
CA LEU A 91 -10.01 -4.73 8.28
C LEU A 91 -11.37 -4.58 8.98
N GLN A 92 -11.67 -5.43 9.97
CA GLN A 92 -12.91 -5.37 10.74
C GLN A 92 -13.03 -4.09 11.58
N GLN A 93 -11.94 -3.64 12.22
CA GLN A 93 -11.93 -2.38 12.96
C GLN A 93 -12.11 -1.19 12.02
N PHE A 94 -11.47 -1.24 10.85
CA PHE A 94 -11.59 -0.18 9.85
C PHE A 94 -13.05 0.00 9.40
N VAL A 95 -13.72 -1.07 8.93
CA VAL A 95 -15.09 -0.96 8.40
C VAL A 95 -16.14 -0.63 9.46
N LYS A 96 -15.94 -1.02 10.72
CA LYS A 96 -16.82 -0.65 11.84
C LYS A 96 -16.75 0.83 12.18
N ASN A 97 -15.61 1.47 11.95
CA ASN A 97 -15.38 2.89 12.26
C ASN A 97 -15.66 3.81 11.06
N GLU A 98 -15.97 3.24 9.90
CA GLU A 98 -16.23 4.00 8.69
C GLU A 98 -17.70 4.45 8.64
N ASN A 99 -17.94 5.71 8.27
CA ASN A 99 -19.31 6.21 8.09
C ASN A 99 -20.00 5.55 6.91
N VAL A 100 -21.28 5.24 7.06
CA VAL A 100 -22.08 4.56 6.02
C VAL A 100 -22.16 5.39 4.73
N ASN A 101 -22.17 6.70 4.85
CA ASN A 101 -22.35 7.64 3.73
C ASN A 101 -21.06 8.07 3.03
N ASP A 102 -19.88 7.69 3.56
CA ASP A 102 -18.62 8.09 2.98
C ASP A 102 -18.36 7.37 1.65
N LYS A 103 -17.81 8.09 0.66
CA LYS A 103 -17.24 7.49 -0.54
C LYS A 103 -15.96 6.78 -0.16
N SER A 104 -15.90 5.49 -0.39
CA SER A 104 -14.80 4.63 0.04
C SER A 104 -14.43 3.60 -1.00
N VAL A 105 -13.14 3.47 -1.29
CA VAL A 105 -12.60 2.43 -2.14
C VAL A 105 -11.51 1.65 -1.44
N LEU A 106 -11.55 0.33 -1.57
CA LEU A 106 -10.53 -0.62 -1.14
C LEU A 106 -10.04 -1.41 -2.35
N LEU A 107 -8.77 -1.77 -2.37
CA LEU A 107 -8.23 -2.70 -3.36
C LEU A 107 -8.04 -4.08 -2.74
N ALA A 108 -8.51 -5.12 -3.43
CA ALA A 108 -8.24 -6.51 -3.08
C ALA A 108 -7.27 -7.10 -4.10
N LEU A 109 -6.10 -7.55 -3.64
CA LEU A 109 -5.01 -8.04 -4.47
C LEU A 109 -4.89 -9.56 -4.32
N ASP A 110 -5.30 -10.31 -5.36
CA ASP A 110 -5.29 -11.77 -5.34
C ASP A 110 -4.00 -12.31 -5.97
N GLN A 111 -3.16 -12.96 -5.17
CA GLN A 111 -1.88 -13.57 -5.57
C GLN A 111 -0.84 -12.57 -6.14
N ILE A 112 -0.94 -11.30 -5.79
CA ILE A 112 0.09 -10.31 -6.12
C ILE A 112 1.10 -10.29 -4.98
N THR A 113 2.35 -10.69 -5.28
CA THR A 113 3.41 -10.90 -4.28
C THR A 113 4.62 -9.99 -4.46
N ASP A 114 4.76 -9.38 -5.65
CA ASP A 114 5.89 -8.50 -5.94
C ASP A 114 5.79 -7.18 -5.13
N PRO A 115 6.79 -6.89 -4.25
CA PRO A 115 6.82 -5.66 -3.48
C PRO A 115 6.84 -4.37 -4.32
N GLN A 116 7.36 -4.43 -5.55
CA GLN A 116 7.39 -3.27 -6.45
C GLN A 116 5.98 -2.93 -6.94
N ASN A 117 5.22 -3.93 -7.39
CA ASN A 117 3.83 -3.73 -7.80
C ASN A 117 2.98 -3.26 -6.62
N ILE A 118 3.10 -3.90 -5.45
CA ILE A 118 2.33 -3.51 -4.26
C ILE A 118 2.69 -2.08 -3.83
N GLY A 119 3.98 -1.72 -3.81
CA GLY A 119 4.42 -0.37 -3.47
C GLY A 119 3.90 0.69 -4.45
N SER A 120 3.93 0.40 -5.75
CA SER A 120 3.37 1.26 -6.80
C SER A 120 1.85 1.44 -6.62
N ILE A 121 1.13 0.35 -6.37
CA ILE A 121 -0.32 0.37 -6.08
C ILE A 121 -0.61 1.22 -4.83
N MET A 122 0.16 1.05 -3.74
CA MET A 122 -0.01 1.88 -2.54
C MET A 122 0.15 3.37 -2.84
N ARG A 123 1.12 3.73 -3.69
CA ARG A 123 1.33 5.12 -4.10
C ARG A 123 0.10 5.67 -4.84
N SER A 124 -0.48 4.92 -5.76
CA SER A 124 -1.72 5.29 -6.44
C SER A 124 -2.90 5.37 -5.46
N CYS A 125 -3.00 4.43 -4.51
CA CYS A 125 -4.00 4.47 -3.43
C CYS A 125 -3.93 5.78 -2.64
N ALA A 126 -2.73 6.23 -2.28
CA ALA A 126 -2.54 7.48 -1.54
C ALA A 126 -3.00 8.71 -2.35
N LEU A 127 -2.74 8.72 -3.66
CA LEU A 127 -3.08 9.85 -4.55
C LEU A 127 -4.57 9.92 -4.87
N PHE A 128 -5.26 8.79 -4.93
CA PHE A 128 -6.69 8.71 -5.25
C PHE A 128 -7.57 8.40 -4.03
N ASN A 129 -7.07 8.69 -2.82
CA ASN A 129 -7.82 8.55 -1.55
C ASN A 129 -8.40 7.13 -1.33
N CYS A 130 -7.75 6.10 -1.85
CA CYS A 130 -8.08 4.72 -1.55
C CYS A 130 -7.74 4.42 -0.09
N LYS A 131 -8.67 3.80 0.63
CA LYS A 131 -8.58 3.63 2.08
C LYS A 131 -7.62 2.52 2.50
N GLY A 132 -7.34 1.56 1.62
CA GLY A 132 -6.39 0.50 1.91
C GLY A 132 -6.35 -0.60 0.86
N ILE A 133 -5.34 -1.46 1.01
CA ILE A 133 -5.18 -2.67 0.21
C ILE A 133 -5.35 -3.92 1.09
N ILE A 134 -5.97 -4.95 0.51
CA ILE A 134 -6.31 -6.21 1.18
C ILE A 134 -5.59 -7.35 0.46
N LEU A 135 -4.80 -8.13 1.20
CA LEU A 135 -4.08 -9.29 0.66
C LEU A 135 -4.24 -10.50 1.59
N ALA A 136 -4.20 -11.71 1.01
CA ALA A 136 -4.13 -12.93 1.81
C ALA A 136 -2.77 -13.01 2.53
N LYS A 137 -2.75 -13.35 3.84
CA LYS A 137 -1.54 -13.41 4.67
C LYS A 137 -0.43 -14.26 4.07
N ASP A 138 -0.80 -15.40 3.50
CA ASP A 138 0.16 -16.38 2.97
C ASP A 138 0.90 -15.89 1.72
N ASN A 139 0.33 -14.93 1.01
CA ASN A 139 0.89 -14.35 -0.21
C ASN A 139 1.28 -12.87 -0.05
N ALA A 140 0.92 -12.23 1.07
CA ALA A 140 1.24 -10.84 1.31
C ALA A 140 2.69 -10.71 1.77
N PRO A 141 3.56 -10.00 1.04
CA PRO A 141 4.89 -9.70 1.53
C PRO A 141 4.81 -8.90 2.83
N ASP A 142 5.80 -9.06 3.69
CA ASP A 142 5.97 -8.13 4.80
C ASP A 142 6.26 -6.73 4.27
N LEU A 143 6.01 -5.71 5.09
CA LEU A 143 6.41 -4.33 4.80
C LEU A 143 7.95 -4.22 4.85
N THR A 144 8.60 -4.72 3.79
CA THR A 144 10.06 -4.74 3.63
C THR A 144 10.59 -3.35 3.29
N PRO A 145 11.89 -3.08 3.50
CA PRO A 145 12.50 -1.82 3.08
C PRO A 145 12.30 -1.51 1.58
N SER A 146 12.29 -2.53 0.71
CA SER A 146 12.04 -2.36 -0.74
C SER A 146 10.60 -1.93 -1.01
N LEU A 147 9.61 -2.49 -0.29
CA LEU A 147 8.22 -2.08 -0.41
C LEU A 147 8.02 -0.64 0.07
N TYR A 148 8.60 -0.27 1.23
CA TYR A 148 8.55 1.12 1.71
C TYR A 148 9.12 2.10 0.69
N LYS A 149 10.25 1.75 0.05
CA LYS A 149 10.86 2.56 -1.00
C LYS A 149 9.95 2.70 -2.22
N ALA A 150 9.40 1.58 -2.72
CA ALA A 150 8.49 1.57 -3.86
C ALA A 150 7.21 2.37 -3.59
N ALA A 151 6.67 2.28 -2.39
CA ALA A 151 5.50 3.03 -1.94
C ALA A 151 5.77 4.54 -1.76
N SER A 152 7.04 4.99 -1.75
CA SER A 152 7.41 6.42 -1.68
C SER A 152 6.70 7.18 -0.55
N GLY A 153 6.51 6.56 0.61
CA GLY A 153 5.84 7.12 1.77
C GLY A 153 4.34 6.76 1.90
N ALA A 154 3.70 6.25 0.86
CA ALA A 154 2.29 5.86 0.91
C ALA A 154 2.01 4.76 1.97
N ALA A 155 3.00 3.93 2.29
CA ALA A 155 2.89 2.91 3.33
C ALA A 155 2.63 3.47 4.75
N GLU A 156 2.80 4.78 4.95
CA GLU A 156 2.49 5.44 6.22
C GLU A 156 1.02 5.83 6.36
N ILE A 157 0.31 5.99 5.24
CA ILE A 157 -1.05 6.53 5.21
C ILE A 157 -2.09 5.55 4.65
N VAL A 158 -1.70 4.63 3.77
CA VAL A 158 -2.58 3.61 3.20
C VAL A 158 -2.63 2.40 4.12
N ASN A 159 -3.84 1.95 4.49
CA ASN A 159 -3.97 0.75 5.31
C ASN A 159 -3.53 -0.51 4.53
N TYR A 160 -2.81 -1.37 5.21
CA TYR A 160 -2.31 -2.65 4.70
C TYR A 160 -2.97 -3.80 5.47
N PHE A 161 -4.06 -4.34 4.91
CA PHE A 161 -4.85 -5.38 5.56
C PHE A 161 -4.39 -6.78 5.12
N ARG A 162 -3.86 -7.54 6.05
CA ARG A 162 -3.49 -8.95 5.84
C ARG A 162 -4.60 -9.83 6.39
N VAL A 163 -5.33 -10.49 5.50
CA VAL A 163 -6.48 -11.33 5.86
C VAL A 163 -6.18 -12.82 5.64
N THR A 164 -6.84 -13.69 6.38
CA THR A 164 -6.64 -15.12 6.24
C THR A 164 -7.27 -15.66 4.94
N ASN A 165 -8.40 -15.10 4.51
CA ASN A 165 -9.11 -15.55 3.32
C ASN A 165 -9.70 -14.34 2.58
N LEU A 166 -9.18 -14.05 1.38
CA LEU A 166 -9.56 -12.89 0.59
C LEU A 166 -11.04 -12.94 0.17
N LYS A 167 -11.51 -14.10 -0.34
CA LYS A 167 -12.91 -14.30 -0.72
C LYS A 167 -13.85 -13.97 0.46
N ARG A 168 -13.59 -14.56 1.63
CA ARG A 168 -14.41 -14.33 2.82
C ARG A 168 -14.39 -12.85 3.23
N SER A 169 -13.25 -12.18 3.10
CA SER A 169 -13.15 -10.76 3.43
C SER A 169 -13.96 -9.88 2.48
N ILE A 170 -13.99 -10.19 1.18
CA ILE A 170 -14.85 -9.51 0.20
C ILE A 170 -16.32 -9.73 0.58
N SER A 171 -16.73 -10.97 0.84
CA SER A 171 -18.10 -11.30 1.26
C SER A 171 -18.51 -10.59 2.55
N GLU A 172 -17.60 -10.45 3.52
CA GLU A 172 -17.85 -9.68 4.75
C GLU A 172 -18.01 -8.18 4.47
N LEU A 173 -17.18 -7.58 3.60
CA LEU A 173 -17.27 -6.17 3.22
C LEU A 173 -18.58 -5.82 2.52
N LYS A 174 -19.15 -6.73 1.73
CA LYS A 174 -20.46 -6.56 1.10
C LYS A 174 -21.57 -6.31 2.14
N LYS A 175 -21.47 -6.91 3.32
CA LYS A 175 -22.42 -6.67 4.42
C LYS A 175 -22.36 -5.24 4.97
N TYR A 176 -21.27 -4.52 4.70
CA TYR A 176 -21.08 -3.11 5.03
C TYR A 176 -21.35 -2.16 3.84
N GLY A 177 -22.03 -2.68 2.79
CA GLY A 177 -22.47 -1.90 1.63
C GLY A 177 -21.42 -1.73 0.54
N TYR A 178 -20.33 -2.50 0.58
CA TYR A 178 -19.35 -2.50 -0.50
C TYR A 178 -19.82 -3.36 -1.68
N TRP A 179 -19.53 -2.88 -2.90
CA TRP A 179 -19.72 -3.60 -4.15
C TRP A 179 -18.38 -4.00 -4.73
N ALA A 180 -18.24 -5.24 -5.16
CA ALA A 180 -16.97 -5.78 -5.62
C ALA A 180 -16.89 -5.81 -7.15
N TYR A 181 -15.92 -5.10 -7.71
CA TYR A 181 -15.61 -5.04 -9.13
C TYR A 181 -14.31 -5.81 -9.40
N GLY A 182 -14.39 -6.93 -10.12
CA GLY A 182 -13.23 -7.72 -10.54
C GLY A 182 -12.69 -7.21 -11.86
N PHE A 183 -11.39 -6.91 -11.93
CA PHE A 183 -10.72 -6.51 -13.17
C PHE A 183 -10.06 -7.71 -13.81
N ASP A 184 -10.54 -8.06 -15.04
CA ASP A 184 -10.08 -9.21 -15.80
C ASP A 184 -10.11 -8.88 -17.30
N SER A 185 -9.24 -9.49 -18.09
CA SER A 185 -9.17 -9.34 -19.54
C SER A 185 -9.99 -10.39 -20.30
N SER A 186 -10.77 -11.24 -19.62
CA SER A 186 -11.57 -12.29 -20.24
C SER A 186 -12.72 -11.75 -21.09
N GLU A 187 -13.16 -12.55 -22.09
CA GLU A 187 -14.20 -12.17 -23.04
C GLU A 187 -15.59 -11.90 -22.42
N ASP A 188 -15.84 -12.47 -21.22
CA ASP A 188 -17.09 -12.27 -20.47
C ASP A 188 -17.17 -10.94 -19.71
N SER A 189 -16.13 -10.11 -19.79
CA SER A 189 -16.05 -8.85 -19.05
C SER A 189 -16.77 -7.71 -19.78
N LYS A 190 -17.44 -6.85 -19.00
CA LYS A 190 -18.13 -5.68 -19.55
C LYS A 190 -17.13 -4.56 -19.88
N SER A 191 -17.37 -3.86 -21.00
CA SER A 191 -16.63 -2.66 -21.37
C SER A 191 -16.88 -1.50 -20.42
N SER A 192 -15.89 -0.67 -20.22
CA SER A 192 -15.68 0.31 -19.15
C SER A 192 -16.50 1.60 -19.19
N ASN A 193 -17.84 1.53 -19.21
CA ASN A 193 -18.64 2.67 -18.72
C ASN A 193 -19.18 2.31 -17.33
N ILE A 194 -18.31 2.40 -16.31
CA ILE A 194 -18.64 1.92 -14.98
C ILE A 194 -19.19 3.06 -14.15
N ASN A 195 -20.39 2.90 -13.62
CA ASN A 195 -20.89 3.72 -12.53
C ASN A 195 -20.53 3.04 -11.21
N PHE A 196 -19.39 3.42 -10.64
CA PHE A 196 -18.98 2.88 -9.35
C PHE A 196 -19.97 3.27 -8.23
N THR A 197 -20.24 2.31 -7.36
CA THR A 197 -20.97 2.59 -6.12
C THR A 197 -20.10 3.41 -5.15
N LYS A 198 -20.74 4.12 -4.21
CA LYS A 198 -20.00 4.92 -3.21
C LYS A 198 -18.97 4.10 -2.43
N LYS A 199 -19.29 2.85 -2.10
CA LYS A 199 -18.39 1.92 -1.45
C LYS A 199 -18.02 0.80 -2.42
N SER A 200 -16.77 0.78 -2.86
CA SER A 200 -16.29 -0.15 -3.88
C SER A 200 -15.06 -0.93 -3.44
N ILE A 201 -15.01 -2.18 -3.84
CA ILE A 201 -13.82 -3.02 -3.77
C ILE A 201 -13.34 -3.26 -5.20
N LEU A 202 -12.15 -2.83 -5.54
CA LEU A 202 -11.53 -3.10 -6.85
C LEU A 202 -10.60 -4.31 -6.70
N VAL A 203 -10.92 -5.39 -7.38
CA VAL A 203 -10.26 -6.69 -7.21
C VAL A 203 -9.36 -6.97 -8.41
N PHE A 204 -8.07 -7.21 -8.16
CA PHE A 204 -7.07 -7.51 -9.17
C PHE A 204 -6.41 -8.86 -8.91
N GLY A 205 -6.19 -9.62 -9.97
CA GLY A 205 -5.44 -10.87 -9.94
C GLY A 205 -3.96 -10.69 -10.28
N SER A 206 -3.19 -11.77 -10.18
CA SER A 206 -1.78 -11.79 -10.58
C SER A 206 -1.63 -11.72 -12.11
N GLU A 207 -0.48 -11.20 -12.57
CA GLU A 207 -0.11 -11.21 -13.98
C GLU A 207 -0.04 -12.67 -14.49
N GLY A 208 -0.64 -12.93 -15.63
CA GLY A 208 -0.67 -14.23 -16.31
C GLY A 208 -1.73 -15.20 -15.79
N LYS A 209 -2.03 -15.29 -14.48
CA LYS A 209 -3.06 -16.20 -13.94
C LYS A 209 -4.40 -15.52 -13.65
N GLY A 210 -4.40 -14.19 -13.56
CA GLY A 210 -5.59 -13.44 -13.18
C GLY A 210 -6.04 -13.70 -11.72
N MET A 211 -7.32 -13.52 -11.47
CA MET A 211 -7.96 -13.84 -10.20
C MET A 211 -8.27 -15.33 -10.10
N ARG A 212 -8.15 -15.90 -8.90
CA ARG A 212 -8.65 -17.26 -8.64
C ARG A 212 -10.17 -17.32 -8.82
N ASP A 213 -10.69 -18.44 -9.34
CA ASP A 213 -12.12 -18.63 -9.62
C ASP A 213 -13.03 -18.29 -8.43
N LEU A 214 -12.63 -18.69 -7.22
CA LEU A 214 -13.39 -18.43 -5.99
C LEU A 214 -13.43 -16.94 -5.64
N VAL A 215 -12.41 -16.17 -5.99
CA VAL A 215 -12.37 -14.71 -5.80
C VAL A 215 -13.17 -14.02 -6.89
N LYS A 216 -13.01 -14.47 -8.16
CA LYS A 216 -13.77 -13.96 -9.30
C LYS A 216 -15.28 -14.13 -9.12
N LYS A 217 -15.73 -15.29 -8.62
CA LYS A 217 -17.15 -15.55 -8.31
C LYS A 217 -17.72 -14.70 -7.16
N GLU A 218 -16.87 -14.14 -6.32
CA GLU A 218 -17.29 -13.26 -5.24
C GLU A 218 -17.46 -11.81 -5.71
N CYS A 219 -16.93 -11.44 -6.87
CA CYS A 219 -17.14 -10.14 -7.48
C CYS A 219 -18.59 -10.02 -7.99
N ASP A 220 -19.19 -8.85 -7.78
CA ASP A 220 -20.55 -8.54 -8.24
C ASP A 220 -20.55 -8.22 -9.73
N GLU A 221 -19.45 -7.70 -10.25
CA GLU A 221 -19.28 -7.35 -11.65
C GLU A 221 -17.83 -7.59 -12.08
N ILE A 222 -17.65 -8.11 -13.31
CA ILE A 222 -16.35 -8.28 -13.95
C ILE A 222 -16.19 -7.24 -15.04
N ILE A 223 -15.09 -6.51 -15.00
CA ILE A 223 -14.82 -5.34 -15.80
C ILE A 223 -13.53 -5.53 -16.58
N GLN A 224 -13.51 -5.07 -17.83
CA GLN A 224 -12.31 -4.99 -18.63
C GLN A 224 -11.90 -3.53 -18.84
N ILE A 225 -10.60 -3.26 -18.66
CA ILE A 225 -10.02 -2.00 -19.12
C ILE A 225 -9.84 -2.07 -20.62
N ASN A 226 -10.50 -1.16 -21.37
CA ASN A 226 -10.38 -1.12 -22.82
C ASN A 226 -8.95 -0.77 -23.23
N MET A 227 -8.35 -1.64 -24.04
CA MET A 227 -6.99 -1.50 -24.54
C MET A 227 -6.93 -1.82 -26.02
N HIS A 228 -6.04 -1.16 -26.73
CA HIS A 228 -5.66 -1.61 -28.07
C HIS A 228 -4.78 -2.86 -27.95
N GLN A 229 -5.25 -3.97 -28.53
CA GLN A 229 -4.48 -5.22 -28.52
C GLN A 229 -3.44 -5.22 -29.65
N ASN A 230 -2.18 -5.35 -29.31
CA ASN A 230 -1.12 -5.52 -30.29
C ASN A 230 -0.84 -7.02 -30.52
N LYS A 231 -1.68 -7.66 -31.33
CA LYS A 231 -1.60 -9.10 -31.61
C LYS A 231 -0.25 -9.53 -32.19
N HIS A 232 0.40 -8.66 -32.96
CA HIS A 232 1.69 -8.98 -33.62
C HIS A 232 2.80 -9.18 -32.57
N TYR A 233 2.85 -8.34 -31.53
CA TYR A 233 3.86 -8.42 -30.47
C TYR A 233 3.38 -9.17 -29.21
N GLN A 234 2.18 -9.75 -29.25
CA GLN A 234 1.59 -10.49 -28.12
C GLN A 234 1.54 -9.63 -26.81
N ILE A 235 1.29 -8.34 -26.97
CA ILE A 235 1.05 -7.44 -25.83
C ILE A 235 -0.46 -7.41 -25.60
N ASP A 236 -0.91 -8.09 -24.56
CA ASP A 236 -2.33 -8.39 -24.28
C ASP A 236 -2.81 -7.88 -22.92
N SER A 237 -1.90 -7.42 -22.07
CA SER A 237 -2.25 -7.03 -20.72
C SER A 237 -1.41 -5.84 -20.20
N LEU A 238 -1.99 -5.11 -19.24
CA LEU A 238 -1.30 -4.09 -18.48
C LEU A 238 -0.62 -4.71 -17.26
N ASN A 239 0.52 -4.15 -16.87
CA ASN A 239 1.03 -4.39 -15.52
C ASN A 239 -0.05 -4.07 -14.49
N VAL A 240 -0.19 -4.90 -13.46
CA VAL A 240 -1.27 -4.80 -12.47
C VAL A 240 -1.29 -3.47 -11.73
N SER A 241 -0.13 -2.83 -11.50
CA SER A 241 -0.09 -1.52 -10.84
C SER A 241 -0.64 -0.40 -11.73
N ASN A 242 -0.45 -0.51 -13.05
CA ASN A 242 -1.02 0.41 -14.03
C ASN A 242 -2.54 0.21 -14.14
N ALA A 243 -3.01 -1.03 -14.21
CA ALA A 243 -4.43 -1.36 -14.21
C ALA A 243 -5.14 -0.82 -12.94
N ALA A 244 -4.55 -1.05 -11.77
CA ALA A 244 -5.06 -0.52 -10.50
C ALA A 244 -5.10 1.01 -10.48
N THR A 245 -4.10 1.68 -11.06
CA THR A 245 -4.06 3.15 -11.14
C THR A 245 -5.19 3.69 -12.01
N ILE A 246 -5.44 3.09 -13.17
CA ILE A 246 -6.54 3.47 -14.08
C ILE A 246 -7.90 3.30 -13.36
N ALA A 247 -8.12 2.15 -12.73
CA ALA A 247 -9.37 1.87 -12.03
C ALA A 247 -9.61 2.83 -10.86
N LEU A 248 -8.57 3.17 -10.10
CA LEU A 248 -8.64 4.16 -9.02
C LEU A 248 -8.94 5.56 -9.56
N TYR A 249 -8.33 5.93 -10.68
CA TYR A 249 -8.60 7.22 -11.33
C TYR A 249 -10.05 7.32 -11.80
N GLU A 250 -10.60 6.27 -12.43
CA GLU A 250 -12.00 6.26 -12.86
C GLU A 250 -12.95 6.30 -11.66
N PHE A 251 -12.67 5.56 -10.58
CA PHE A 251 -13.43 5.68 -9.33
C PHE A 251 -13.35 7.07 -8.72
N PHE A 252 -12.19 7.72 -8.75
CA PHE A 252 -12.02 9.06 -8.19
C PHE A 252 -12.81 10.12 -8.96
N LYS A 253 -12.93 9.96 -10.29
CA LYS A 253 -13.71 10.85 -11.17
C LYS A 253 -15.23 10.69 -11.00
N SER A 254 -15.71 9.48 -10.72
CA SER A 254 -17.13 9.19 -10.51
C SER A 254 -17.65 9.81 -9.22
#